data_8dfe50fd97c6da2654a0e244b326e690
#
_entry.id   8dfe50fd97c6da2654a0e244b326e690
#
_cell.length_a   1.000
_cell.length_b   1.000
_cell.length_c   1.000
_cell.angle_alpha   90.00
_cell.angle_beta   90.00
_cell.angle_gamma   90.00
#
_symmetry.space_group_name_H-M   'P 1'
#
loop_
_entity.id
_entity.type
_entity.pdbx_description
1 polymer ?
#
loop_
_entity_poly.entity_id
_entity_poly.type
_entity_poly.pdbx_seq_one_letter_code
_entity_poly.pdbx_strand_id
1 'polypeptide(L)'
;MTKEIFEKLCEDNDITWNDKIIITIYNPFKKWYKFGEPKCLVFKGYLLYHEGDEIVTVFALDEDEEWKTLNFDFDKILNIEKYGI
;
A
#
# COMPACT_ATOMS: atom_id res chain seq x y z
N MET A 1 -4.28 -5.92 -7.63
CA MET A 1 -4.00 -7.35 -7.42
C MET A 1 -5.13 -8.00 -6.64
N THR A 2 -5.18 -9.32 -6.63
CA THR A 2 -6.16 -10.04 -5.83
C THR A 2 -5.64 -10.24 -4.40
N LYS A 3 -6.53 -10.61 -3.49
CA LYS A 3 -6.17 -10.92 -2.10
C LYS A 3 -5.12 -12.04 -2.03
N GLU A 4 -5.30 -13.09 -2.85
CA GLU A 4 -4.40 -14.23 -2.89
C GLU A 4 -2.99 -13.81 -3.34
N ILE A 5 -2.91 -12.96 -4.35
CA ILE A 5 -1.63 -12.45 -4.84
C ILE A 5 -0.96 -11.57 -3.79
N PHE A 6 -1.75 -10.72 -3.14
CA PHE A 6 -1.24 -9.85 -2.07
C PHE A 6 -0.66 -10.68 -0.92
N GLU A 7 -1.41 -11.67 -0.46
CA GLU A 7 -0.96 -12.53 0.64
C GLU A 7 0.28 -13.32 0.26
N LYS A 8 0.37 -13.77 -0.99
CA LYS A 8 1.56 -14.47 -1.47
C LYS A 8 2.78 -13.53 -1.52
N LEU A 9 2.60 -12.29 -1.97
CA LEU A 9 3.68 -11.31 -1.96
C LEU A 9 4.19 -11.04 -0.55
N CYS A 10 3.29 -10.93 0.41
CA CYS A 10 3.67 -10.74 1.81
C CYS A 10 4.46 -11.96 2.32
N GLU A 11 4.00 -13.16 2.01
CA GLU A 11 4.69 -14.38 2.42
C GLU A 11 6.09 -14.47 1.77
N ASP A 12 6.17 -14.23 0.47
CA ASP A 12 7.43 -14.33 -0.29
C ASP A 12 8.46 -13.30 0.19
N ASN A 13 8.01 -12.15 0.66
CA ASN A 13 8.89 -11.07 1.14
C ASN A 13 8.99 -11.01 2.66
N ASP A 14 8.44 -12.00 3.35
CA ASP A 14 8.46 -12.09 4.81
C ASP A 14 7.86 -10.85 5.48
N ILE A 15 6.75 -10.36 4.94
CA ILE A 15 6.02 -9.21 5.47
C ILE A 15 4.88 -9.70 6.36
N THR A 16 4.87 -9.22 7.60
CA THR A 16 3.84 -9.58 8.57
C THR A 16 3.20 -8.32 9.15
N TRP A 17 2.23 -8.50 10.05
CA TRP A 17 1.55 -7.40 10.70
C TRP A 17 2.55 -6.48 11.40
N ASN A 18 2.36 -5.17 11.21
CA ASN A 18 3.19 -4.11 11.80
C ASN A 18 4.61 -4.03 11.24
N ASP A 19 4.90 -4.71 10.16
CA ASP A 19 6.18 -4.54 9.48
C ASP A 19 6.21 -3.21 8.73
N LYS A 20 7.40 -2.63 8.65
CA LYS A 20 7.62 -1.42 7.89
C LYS A 20 7.67 -1.76 6.40
N ILE A 21 6.81 -1.13 5.63
CA ILE A 21 6.64 -1.46 4.21
C ILE A 21 6.58 -0.23 3.34
N ILE A 22 6.82 -0.46 2.05
CA ILE A 22 6.53 0.50 0.98
C ILE A 22 5.40 -0.10 0.16
N ILE A 23 4.30 0.61 0.07
CA ILE A 23 3.16 0.17 -0.73
C ILE A 23 2.93 1.12 -1.88
N THR A 24 2.71 0.56 -3.06
CA THR A 24 2.43 1.31 -4.29
C THR A 24 0.99 1.05 -4.67
N ILE A 25 0.21 2.11 -4.85
CA ILE A 25 -1.18 1.99 -5.22
C ILE A 25 -1.47 2.78 -6.49
N TYR A 26 -2.54 2.39 -7.17
CA TYR A 26 -3.06 3.14 -8.30
C TYR A 26 -3.59 4.49 -7.82
N ASN A 27 -3.26 5.57 -8.55
CA ASN A 27 -3.73 6.91 -8.19
C ASN A 27 -5.16 7.11 -8.69
N PRO A 28 -6.19 7.02 -7.82
CA PRO A 28 -7.58 7.17 -8.24
C PRO A 28 -7.96 8.60 -8.55
N PHE A 29 -7.11 9.57 -8.17
CA PHE A 29 -7.39 10.99 -8.37
C PHE A 29 -6.71 11.54 -9.62
N LYS A 30 -5.97 10.70 -10.36
CA LYS A 30 -5.35 11.14 -11.59
C LYS A 30 -6.41 11.52 -12.61
N LYS A 31 -6.34 12.76 -13.07
CA LYS A 31 -7.25 13.27 -14.11
C LYS A 31 -6.50 13.29 -15.44
N TRP A 32 -7.14 12.81 -16.47
CA TRP A 32 -6.52 12.67 -17.79
C TRP A 32 -6.03 14.01 -18.38
N TYR A 33 -6.62 15.12 -17.98
CA TYR A 33 -6.24 16.44 -18.48
C TYR A 33 -5.14 17.13 -17.68
N LYS A 34 -4.66 16.52 -16.60
CA LYS A 34 -3.57 17.06 -15.81
C LYS A 34 -2.29 16.31 -16.11
N PHE A 35 -1.41 16.95 -16.86
CA PHE A 35 -0.11 16.39 -17.14
C PHE A 35 0.79 16.46 -15.90
N GLY A 36 1.61 15.45 -15.71
CA GLY A 36 2.55 15.41 -14.60
C GLY A 36 2.04 14.74 -13.35
N GLU A 37 0.76 14.42 -13.25
CA GLU A 37 0.27 13.61 -12.13
C GLU A 37 0.76 12.16 -12.26
N PRO A 38 1.29 11.57 -11.18
CA PRO A 38 1.78 10.20 -11.25
C PRO A 38 0.63 9.21 -11.45
N LYS A 39 0.93 8.11 -12.16
CA LYS A 39 -0.04 7.01 -12.35
C LYS A 39 -0.26 6.24 -11.06
N CYS A 40 0.69 6.28 -10.16
CA CYS A 40 0.62 5.57 -8.89
C CYS A 40 1.13 6.46 -7.77
N LEU A 41 0.74 6.10 -6.55
CA LEU A 41 1.20 6.75 -5.33
C LEU A 41 1.98 5.73 -4.51
N VAL A 42 3.01 6.20 -3.84
CA VAL A 42 3.87 5.35 -3.01
C VAL A 42 3.80 5.85 -1.57
N PHE A 43 3.48 4.94 -0.65
CA PHE A 43 3.42 5.25 0.77
C PHE A 43 4.40 4.38 1.54
N LYS A 44 5.05 4.97 2.53
CA LYS A 44 5.94 4.26 3.46
C LYS A 44 5.29 4.27 4.83
N GLY A 45 5.18 3.12 5.44
CA GLY A 45 4.54 3.03 6.74
C GLY A 45 4.53 1.63 7.29
N TYR A 46 3.59 1.38 8.19
CA TYR A 46 3.45 0.11 8.88
C TYR A 46 2.21 -0.61 8.39
N LEU A 47 2.37 -1.87 8.06
CA LEU A 47 1.26 -2.70 7.58
C LEU A 47 0.40 -3.16 8.76
N LEU A 48 -0.88 -2.81 8.71
CA LEU A 48 -1.86 -3.24 9.70
C LEU A 48 -2.86 -4.19 9.06
N TYR A 49 -2.33 -5.30 8.55
CA TYR A 49 -3.12 -6.29 7.83
C TYR A 49 -2.89 -7.67 8.44
N HIS A 50 -4.00 -8.36 8.72
CA HIS A 50 -3.98 -9.73 9.15
C HIS A 50 -4.50 -10.63 8.03
N GLU A 51 -3.95 -11.83 7.93
CA GLU A 51 -4.40 -12.79 6.94
C GLU A 51 -5.91 -13.00 7.05
N GLY A 52 -6.58 -12.88 5.92
CA GLY A 52 -8.03 -13.01 5.85
C GLY A 52 -8.79 -11.70 5.84
N ASP A 53 -8.15 -10.58 6.15
CA ASP A 53 -8.80 -9.27 6.11
C ASP A 53 -9.25 -8.93 4.69
N GLU A 54 -10.39 -8.25 4.59
CA GLU A 54 -10.97 -7.86 3.31
C GLU A 54 -10.39 -6.56 2.74
N ILE A 55 -9.66 -5.82 3.56
CA ILE A 55 -9.08 -4.54 3.17
C ILE A 55 -7.68 -4.42 3.76
N VAL A 56 -6.80 -3.72 3.05
CA VAL A 56 -5.43 -3.50 3.52
C VAL A 56 -5.37 -2.15 4.22
N THR A 57 -4.96 -2.16 5.48
CA THR A 57 -4.79 -0.96 6.28
C THR A 57 -3.30 -0.69 6.48
N VAL A 58 -2.90 0.55 6.26
CA VAL A 58 -1.51 0.99 6.41
C VAL A 58 -1.48 2.26 7.25
N PHE A 59 -0.61 2.29 8.25
CA PHE A 59 -0.34 3.51 9.02
C PHE A 59 0.86 4.19 8.41
N ALA A 60 0.62 5.26 7.63
CA ALA A 60 1.62 5.88 6.79
C ALA A 60 1.71 7.38 6.97
N LEU A 61 2.86 7.92 6.57
CA LEU A 61 3.10 9.34 6.56
C LEU A 61 2.52 9.93 5.27
N ASP A 62 1.68 10.95 5.39
CA ASP A 62 1.08 11.60 4.23
C ASP A 62 1.93 12.77 3.72
N GLU A 63 1.40 13.50 2.73
CA GLU A 63 2.09 14.64 2.12
C GLU A 63 2.33 15.80 3.09
N ASP A 64 1.50 15.91 4.11
CA ASP A 64 1.62 16.95 5.14
C ASP A 64 2.52 16.52 6.30
N GLU A 65 3.22 15.40 6.14
CA GLU A 65 4.07 14.79 7.16
C GLU A 65 3.30 14.39 8.42
N GLU A 66 2.02 14.07 8.26
CA GLU A 66 1.18 13.56 9.33
C GLU A 66 0.95 12.06 9.17
N TRP A 67 0.97 11.34 10.28
CA TRP A 67 0.69 9.92 10.29
C TRP A 67 -0.81 9.70 10.22
N LYS A 68 -1.23 8.94 9.23
CA LYS A 68 -2.64 8.62 9.01
C LYS A 68 -2.83 7.14 8.73
N THR A 69 -4.00 6.65 9.13
CA THR A 69 -4.43 5.30 8.79
C THR A 69 -5.09 5.34 7.42
N LEU A 70 -4.55 4.58 6.48
CA LEU A 70 -5.05 4.51 5.11
C LEU A 70 -5.57 3.11 4.83
N ASN A 71 -6.70 3.04 4.14
CA ASN A 71 -7.33 1.78 3.76
C ASN A 71 -7.35 1.65 2.25
N PHE A 72 -6.93 0.49 1.75
CA PHE A 72 -6.87 0.23 0.32
C PHE A 72 -7.57 -1.08 -0.02
N ASP A 73 -8.36 -1.06 -1.09
CA ASP A 73 -8.88 -2.29 -1.68
C ASP A 73 -7.74 -3.01 -2.41
N PHE A 74 -7.79 -4.33 -2.43
CA PHE A 74 -6.75 -5.12 -3.08
C PHE A 74 -6.54 -4.75 -4.54
N ASP A 75 -7.60 -4.43 -5.26
CA ASP A 75 -7.52 -4.09 -6.69
C ASP A 75 -6.80 -2.76 -6.94
N LYS A 76 -6.64 -1.92 -5.92
CA LYS A 76 -5.89 -0.65 -6.03
C LYS A 76 -4.40 -0.82 -5.75
N ILE A 77 -4.00 -1.93 -5.17
CA ILE A 77 -2.62 -2.17 -4.78
C ILE A 77 -1.85 -2.72 -5.98
N LEU A 78 -0.77 -2.06 -6.34
CA LEU A 78 0.08 -2.47 -7.45
C LEU A 78 1.30 -3.25 -6.97
N ASN A 79 1.84 -2.91 -5.81
CA ASN A 79 3.00 -3.59 -5.27
C ASN A 79 3.13 -3.34 -3.77
N ILE A 80 3.82 -4.23 -3.08
CA ILE A 80 4.19 -4.06 -1.68
C ILE A 80 5.57 -4.66 -1.47
N GLU A 81 6.42 -3.95 -0.73
CA GLU A 81 7.79 -4.36 -0.43
C GLU A 81 8.08 -4.12 1.04
N LYS A 82 8.98 -4.92 1.59
CA LYS A 82 9.49 -4.67 2.93
C LYS A 82 10.45 -3.49 2.88
N TYR A 83 10.28 -2.53 3.80
CA TYR A 83 11.10 -1.31 3.82
C TYR A 83 12.27 -1.46 4.77
N GLY A 84 13.45 -1.18 4.23
CA GLY A 84 14.66 -1.20 5.04
C GLY A 84 15.13 -2.61 5.37
N ILE A 85 16.02 -2.68 6.28
CA ILE A 85 16.66 -3.92 6.70
C ILE A 85 16.51 -4.07 8.21
#